data_a47c61926ad34d05ce4a1025d72fc0b3
#
_entry.id   a47c61926ad34d05ce4a1025d72fc0b3
#
_cell.length_a   1.000
_cell.length_b   1.000
_cell.length_c   1.000
_cell.angle_alpha   90.00
_cell.angle_beta   90.00
_cell.angle_gamma   90.00
#
_symmetry.space_group_name_H-M   'P 1'
#
loop_
_entity.id
_entity.type
_entity.pdbx_description
1 polymer ?
#
loop_
_entity_poly.entity_id
_entity_poly.type
_entity_poly.pdbx_seq_one_letter_code
_entity_poly.pdbx_strand_id
1 'polypeptide(L)'
;MFREMRRKRQALPQEGMNAVLQKGTSGVLAVSGDHGYPYAVPLSYVYDGKALYFHCGKAGHKLDGIRRDAKASFCVIDQDQVVPEEYTTYFRSVIVFGQIHEITDDSEKRAAMETLAIKYAPNDT
;
A
#
# COMPACT_ATOMS: atom_id res chain seq x y z
N MET A 1 -17.78 3.42 -10.98
CA MET A 1 -17.53 2.46 -9.90
C MET A 1 -16.79 3.10 -8.72
N PHE A 2 -15.60 3.63 -8.91
CA PHE A 2 -14.93 4.40 -7.87
C PHE A 2 -15.33 5.86 -7.94
N ARG A 3 -15.41 6.51 -6.77
CA ARG A 3 -15.73 7.92 -6.73
C ARG A 3 -14.53 8.76 -7.18
N GLU A 4 -14.81 9.90 -7.81
CA GLU A 4 -13.79 10.87 -8.14
C GLU A 4 -13.26 11.53 -6.86
N MET A 5 -12.04 12.03 -6.92
CA MET A 5 -11.49 12.81 -5.82
C MET A 5 -12.33 14.05 -5.56
N ARG A 6 -12.57 14.34 -4.29
CA ARG A 6 -13.29 15.53 -3.86
C ARG A 6 -12.61 16.82 -4.33
N ARG A 7 -11.27 16.83 -4.32
CA ARG A 7 -10.46 17.98 -4.73
C ARG A 7 -9.68 17.66 -6.00
N LYS A 8 -10.38 17.53 -7.11
CA LYS A 8 -9.79 17.15 -8.40
C LYS A 8 -8.60 18.01 -8.82
N ARG A 9 -8.66 19.32 -8.51
CA ARG A 9 -7.59 20.25 -8.88
C ARG A 9 -6.29 19.97 -8.17
N GLN A 10 -6.34 19.21 -7.08
CA GLN A 10 -5.17 18.81 -6.29
C GLN A 10 -4.77 17.37 -6.55
N ALA A 11 -5.42 16.69 -7.51
CA ALA A 11 -5.07 15.32 -7.86
C ALA A 11 -3.66 15.27 -8.46
N LEU A 12 -2.84 14.31 -7.99
CA LEU A 12 -1.52 14.09 -8.54
C LEU A 12 -1.62 13.49 -9.94
N PRO A 13 -0.73 13.88 -10.89
CA PRO A 13 -0.66 13.17 -12.16
C PRO A 13 -0.14 11.75 -11.94
N GLN A 14 -0.32 10.89 -12.95
CA GLN A 14 0.08 9.48 -12.85
C GLN A 14 1.56 9.32 -12.45
N GLU A 15 2.43 10.14 -13.03
CA GLU A 15 3.86 10.12 -12.70
C GLU A 15 4.11 10.48 -11.24
N GLY A 16 3.36 11.44 -10.71
CA GLY A 16 3.44 11.82 -9.31
C GLY A 16 2.99 10.70 -8.38
N MET A 17 1.91 10.00 -8.73
CA MET A 17 1.43 8.85 -7.97
C MET A 17 2.46 7.72 -7.98
N ASN A 18 3.02 7.41 -9.14
CA ASN A 18 4.07 6.38 -9.25
C ASN A 18 5.30 6.74 -8.42
N ALA A 19 5.71 8.00 -8.41
CA ALA A 19 6.85 8.45 -7.63
C ALA A 19 6.60 8.28 -6.13
N VAL A 20 5.41 8.61 -5.66
CA VAL A 20 5.03 8.42 -4.25
C VAL A 20 5.10 6.93 -3.88
N LEU A 21 4.54 6.07 -4.73
CA LEU A 21 4.53 4.63 -4.47
C LEU A 21 5.94 4.03 -4.48
N GLN A 22 6.81 4.47 -5.37
CA GLN A 22 8.17 3.94 -5.43
C GLN A 22 9.05 4.42 -4.29
N LYS A 23 8.88 5.66 -3.87
CA LYS A 23 9.66 6.27 -2.80
C LYS A 23 9.21 5.81 -1.42
N GLY A 24 7.93 5.56 -1.23
CA GLY A 24 7.38 5.21 0.06
C GLY A 24 7.90 3.89 0.59
N THR A 25 7.99 3.74 1.90
CA THR A 25 8.48 2.53 2.56
C THR A 25 7.38 1.78 3.29
N SER A 26 6.33 2.46 3.66
CA SER A 26 5.20 1.84 4.35
C SER A 26 3.90 2.51 3.97
N GLY A 27 2.81 1.81 4.20
CA GLY A 27 1.49 2.33 4.01
C GLY A 27 0.51 1.56 4.88
N VAL A 28 -0.76 1.87 4.73
CA VAL A 28 -1.82 1.20 5.49
C VAL A 28 -2.67 0.39 4.52
N LEU A 29 -2.71 -0.92 4.77
CA LEU A 29 -3.54 -1.85 4.01
C LEU A 29 -4.87 -2.01 4.71
N ALA A 30 -5.96 -1.84 3.98
CA ALA A 30 -7.32 -2.06 4.46
C ALA A 30 -7.95 -3.24 3.75
N VAL A 31 -8.40 -4.20 4.52
CA VAL A 31 -9.03 -5.44 4.03
C VAL A 31 -10.28 -5.74 4.84
N SER A 32 -11.04 -6.74 4.42
CA SER A 32 -12.20 -7.21 5.18
C SER A 32 -11.76 -7.76 6.53
N GLY A 33 -12.38 -7.27 7.59
CA GLY A 33 -12.09 -7.73 8.94
C GLY A 33 -13.20 -8.56 9.52
N ASP A 34 -13.05 -8.95 10.78
CA ASP A 34 -14.04 -9.75 11.48
C ASP A 34 -15.29 -8.93 11.80
N HIS A 35 -16.44 -9.59 11.84
CA HIS A 35 -17.72 -8.99 12.18
C HIS A 35 -18.12 -7.80 11.31
N GLY A 36 -17.64 -7.79 10.05
CA GLY A 36 -17.96 -6.71 9.12
C GLY A 36 -17.14 -5.45 9.29
N TYR A 37 -16.24 -5.40 10.23
CA TYR A 37 -15.36 -4.24 10.40
C TYR A 37 -14.20 -4.29 9.42
N PRO A 38 -13.90 -3.19 8.72
CA PRO A 38 -12.67 -3.12 7.95
C PRO A 38 -11.46 -3.23 8.86
N TYR A 39 -10.44 -3.95 8.42
CA TYR A 39 -9.19 -4.10 9.16
C TYR A 39 -8.09 -3.30 8.47
N ALA A 40 -7.49 -2.36 9.17
CA ALA A 40 -6.44 -1.49 8.63
C ALA A 40 -5.14 -1.77 9.38
N VAL A 41 -4.08 -2.05 8.64
CA VAL A 41 -2.80 -2.41 9.24
C VAL A 41 -1.65 -1.75 8.49
N PRO A 42 -0.68 -1.15 9.21
CA PRO A 42 0.52 -0.61 8.55
C PRO A 42 1.44 -1.74 8.12
N LEU A 43 1.98 -1.63 6.92
CA LEU A 43 2.89 -2.60 6.34
C LEU A 43 3.97 -1.93 5.53
N SER A 44 5.15 -2.54 5.50
CA SER A 44 6.17 -2.22 4.52
C SER A 44 5.79 -2.87 3.19
N TYR A 45 6.18 -2.23 2.09
CA TYR A 45 5.82 -2.71 0.76
C TYR A 45 6.91 -2.38 -0.24
N VAL A 46 6.79 -2.97 -1.44
CA VAL A 46 7.55 -2.56 -2.60
C VAL A 46 6.61 -2.45 -3.80
N TYR A 47 6.87 -1.46 -4.65
CA TYR A 47 6.13 -1.23 -5.89
C TYR A 47 7.08 -1.40 -7.07
N ASP A 48 6.75 -2.30 -8.00
CA ASP A 48 7.60 -2.60 -9.16
C ASP A 48 7.19 -1.84 -10.43
N GLY A 49 6.25 -0.91 -10.32
CA GLY A 49 5.69 -0.18 -11.45
C GLY A 49 4.36 -0.75 -11.93
N LYS A 50 4.00 -1.95 -11.50
CA LYS A 50 2.77 -2.63 -11.89
C LYS A 50 1.96 -3.13 -10.71
N ALA A 51 2.63 -3.64 -9.70
CA ALA A 51 2.00 -4.25 -8.54
C ALA A 51 2.71 -3.89 -7.25
N LEU A 52 1.98 -4.02 -6.17
CA LEU A 52 2.50 -3.84 -4.81
C LEU A 52 2.71 -5.21 -4.18
N TYR A 53 3.83 -5.39 -3.51
CA TYR A 53 4.17 -6.64 -2.82
C TYR A 53 4.35 -6.37 -1.34
N PHE A 54 3.83 -7.27 -0.54
CA PHE A 54 3.90 -7.20 0.92
C PHE A 54 4.45 -8.51 1.47
N HIS A 55 5.22 -8.40 2.54
CA HIS A 55 5.65 -9.57 3.29
C HIS A 55 4.81 -9.67 4.56
N CYS A 56 4.31 -10.86 4.87
CA CYS A 56 3.51 -11.07 6.07
C CYS A 56 3.72 -12.49 6.62
N GLY A 57 3.24 -12.71 7.84
CA GLY A 57 3.27 -14.03 8.46
C GLY A 57 2.34 -15.01 7.75
N LYS A 58 2.43 -16.27 8.14
CA LYS A 58 1.67 -17.36 7.50
C LYS A 58 0.21 -17.41 7.95
N ALA A 59 -0.15 -16.72 9.01
CA ALA A 59 -1.50 -16.68 9.55
C ALA A 59 -1.75 -15.34 10.22
N GLY A 60 -3.01 -15.04 10.51
CA GLY A 60 -3.42 -13.86 11.25
C GLY A 60 -4.65 -13.20 10.65
N HIS A 61 -5.12 -12.15 11.30
CA HIS A 61 -6.33 -11.41 10.94
C HIS A 61 -6.28 -10.91 9.49
N LYS A 62 -5.14 -10.37 9.10
CA LYS A 62 -4.91 -9.86 7.74
C LYS A 62 -5.11 -10.94 6.68
N LEU A 63 -4.50 -12.11 6.86
CA LEU A 63 -4.64 -13.21 5.91
C LEU A 63 -6.06 -13.74 5.86
N ASP A 64 -6.72 -13.85 6.99
CA ASP A 64 -8.11 -14.30 7.05
C ASP A 64 -9.01 -13.33 6.26
N GLY A 65 -8.76 -12.05 6.37
CA GLY A 65 -9.49 -11.04 5.62
C GLY A 65 -9.27 -11.15 4.12
N ILE A 66 -8.02 -11.32 3.70
CA ILE A 66 -7.67 -11.49 2.28
C ILE A 66 -8.32 -12.73 1.68
N ARG A 67 -8.31 -13.83 2.42
CA ARG A 67 -8.94 -15.08 1.97
C ARG A 67 -10.46 -14.97 1.88
N ARG A 68 -11.07 -14.14 2.74
CA ARG A 68 -12.50 -13.91 2.73
C ARG A 68 -12.93 -13.02 1.57
N ASP A 69 -12.17 -11.97 1.31
CA ASP A 69 -12.47 -11.00 0.25
C ASP A 69 -11.15 -10.39 -0.23
N ALA A 70 -10.87 -10.57 -1.52
CA ALA A 70 -9.62 -10.08 -2.11
C ALA A 70 -9.60 -8.57 -2.33
N LYS A 71 -10.74 -7.90 -2.26
CA LYS A 71 -10.79 -6.45 -2.44
C LYS A 71 -10.07 -5.75 -1.30
N ALA A 72 -9.21 -4.81 -1.68
CA ALA A 72 -8.38 -4.10 -0.71
C ALA A 72 -8.13 -2.68 -1.17
N SER A 73 -7.77 -1.83 -0.24
CA SER A 73 -7.21 -0.53 -0.56
C SER A 73 -5.92 -0.34 0.23
N PHE A 74 -5.02 0.45 -0.33
CA PHE A 74 -3.73 0.71 0.28
C PHE A 74 -3.44 2.19 0.19
N CYS A 75 -3.08 2.81 1.32
CA CYS A 75 -2.83 4.23 1.42
C CYS A 75 -1.37 4.49 1.76
N VAL A 76 -0.70 5.27 0.93
CA VAL A 76 0.67 5.71 1.18
C VAL A 76 0.65 7.22 1.38
N ILE A 77 1.22 7.67 2.48
CA ILE A 77 1.37 9.09 2.78
C ILE A 77 2.82 9.47 2.54
N ASP A 78 3.04 10.37 1.57
CA ASP A 78 4.37 10.84 1.23
C ASP A 78 4.73 12.10 2.01
N GLN A 79 3.73 12.94 2.24
CA GLN A 79 3.92 14.19 2.96
C GLN A 79 2.77 14.42 3.91
N ASP A 80 3.10 14.72 5.16
CA ASP A 80 2.17 15.05 6.22
C ASP A 80 2.82 16.14 7.07
N GLN A 81 2.50 17.39 6.75
CA GLN A 81 3.12 18.53 7.40
C GLN A 81 2.06 19.47 7.97
N VAL A 82 2.07 19.62 9.28
CA VAL A 82 1.22 20.58 9.96
C VAL A 82 1.91 21.95 9.92
N VAL A 83 1.19 22.95 9.44
CA VAL A 83 1.69 24.34 9.39
C VAL A 83 0.81 25.19 10.30
N PRO A 84 1.18 25.35 11.59
CA PRO A 84 0.35 26.04 12.59
C PRO A 84 0.02 27.48 12.21
N GLU A 85 0.94 28.18 11.56
CA GLU A 85 0.75 29.57 11.15
C GLU A 85 -0.38 29.74 10.16
N GLU A 86 -0.65 28.68 9.38
CA GLU A 86 -1.71 28.67 8.38
C GLU A 86 -2.94 27.87 8.85
N TYR A 87 -2.93 27.33 10.04
CA TYR A 87 -4.00 26.49 10.59
C TYR A 87 -4.38 25.34 9.65
N THR A 88 -3.38 24.72 8.99
CA THR A 88 -3.64 23.69 8.01
C THR A 88 -2.58 22.58 8.06
N THR A 89 -2.88 21.49 7.39
CA THR A 89 -1.96 20.37 7.19
C THR A 89 -1.78 20.15 5.70
N TYR A 90 -0.54 20.06 5.27
CA TYR A 90 -0.22 19.71 3.89
C TYR A 90 -0.05 18.20 3.77
N PHE A 91 -0.83 17.59 2.88
CA PHE A 91 -0.79 16.16 2.61
C PHE A 91 -0.41 15.89 1.17
N ARG A 92 0.41 14.85 0.99
CA ARG A 92 0.54 14.20 -0.31
C ARG A 92 0.42 12.70 -0.06
N SER A 93 -0.62 12.09 -0.63
CA SER A 93 -0.91 10.69 -0.42
C SER A 93 -1.49 10.07 -1.68
N VAL A 94 -1.37 8.73 -1.75
CA VAL A 94 -1.96 7.93 -2.83
C VAL A 94 -2.77 6.83 -2.19
N ILE A 95 -4.00 6.63 -2.71
CA ILE A 95 -4.85 5.51 -2.32
C ILE A 95 -5.02 4.61 -3.53
N VAL A 96 -4.67 3.35 -3.36
CA VAL A 96 -4.75 2.33 -4.40
C VAL A 96 -5.91 1.39 -4.06
N PHE A 97 -6.82 1.19 -5.03
CA PHE A 97 -7.89 0.19 -4.92
C PHE A 97 -7.55 -0.98 -5.82
N GLY A 98 -7.72 -2.17 -5.33
CA GLY A 98 -7.41 -3.34 -6.13
C GLY A 98 -7.75 -4.63 -5.42
N GLN A 99 -7.19 -5.71 -5.95
CA GLN A 99 -7.32 -7.03 -5.35
C GLN A 99 -5.96 -7.50 -4.85
N ILE A 100 -5.97 -8.17 -3.71
CA ILE A 100 -4.78 -8.70 -3.09
C ILE A 100 -4.88 -10.22 -3.00
N HIS A 101 -3.81 -10.91 -3.35
CA HIS A 101 -3.77 -12.36 -3.36
C HIS A 101 -2.47 -12.86 -2.74
N GLU A 102 -2.55 -14.02 -2.10
CA GLU A 102 -1.33 -14.68 -1.65
C GLU A 102 -0.59 -15.24 -2.87
N ILE A 103 0.73 -15.08 -2.86
CA ILE A 103 1.57 -15.73 -3.87
C ILE A 103 1.86 -17.14 -3.38
N THR A 104 1.40 -18.14 -4.14
CA THR A 104 1.58 -19.55 -3.79
C THR A 104 2.62 -20.26 -4.64
N ASP A 105 2.95 -19.70 -5.80
CA ASP A 105 3.99 -20.23 -6.67
C ASP A 105 5.38 -19.89 -6.10
N ASP A 106 6.24 -20.91 -5.96
CA ASP A 106 7.56 -20.74 -5.34
C ASP A 106 8.46 -19.77 -6.12
N SER A 107 8.41 -19.79 -7.44
CA SER A 107 9.19 -18.86 -8.27
C SER A 107 8.75 -17.43 -8.07
N GLU A 108 7.43 -17.18 -8.03
CA GLU A 108 6.88 -15.85 -7.81
C GLU A 108 7.19 -15.35 -6.40
N LYS A 109 7.10 -16.23 -5.39
CA LYS A 109 7.47 -15.88 -4.02
C LYS A 109 8.92 -15.44 -3.93
N ARG A 110 9.81 -16.18 -4.57
CA ARG A 110 11.24 -15.86 -4.57
C ARG A 110 11.49 -14.52 -5.23
N ALA A 111 10.88 -14.27 -6.38
CA ALA A 111 11.04 -13.01 -7.10
C ALA A 111 10.52 -11.83 -6.26
N ALA A 112 9.37 -11.97 -5.63
CA ALA A 112 8.80 -10.94 -4.77
C ALA A 112 9.69 -10.67 -3.55
N MET A 113 10.20 -11.72 -2.92
CA MET A 113 11.09 -11.57 -1.77
C MET A 113 12.40 -10.89 -2.15
N GLU A 114 12.95 -11.21 -3.31
CA GLU A 114 14.16 -10.54 -3.82
C GLU A 114 13.91 -9.05 -4.07
N THR A 115 12.76 -8.71 -4.64
CA THR A 115 12.38 -7.31 -4.88
C THR A 115 12.28 -6.54 -3.56
N LEU A 116 11.66 -7.13 -2.55
CA LEU A 116 11.58 -6.54 -1.21
C LEU A 116 12.96 -6.38 -0.59
N ALA A 117 13.80 -7.40 -0.70
CA ALA A 117 15.16 -7.38 -0.14
C ALA A 117 16.00 -6.27 -0.77
N ILE A 118 15.91 -6.08 -2.07
CA ILE A 118 16.66 -5.03 -2.77
C ILE A 118 16.27 -3.65 -2.23
N LYS A 119 14.99 -3.44 -1.96
CA LYS A 119 14.52 -2.15 -1.45
C LYS A 119 14.97 -1.87 -0.02
N TYR A 120 14.87 -2.85 0.87
CA TYR A 120 15.07 -2.65 2.31
C TYR A 120 16.43 -3.09 2.83
N ALA A 121 17.11 -4.00 2.12
CA ALA A 121 18.42 -4.50 2.50
C ALA A 121 19.30 -4.72 1.26
N PRO A 122 19.61 -3.65 0.51
CA PRO A 122 20.29 -3.80 -0.78
C PRO A 122 21.70 -4.38 -0.70
N ASN A 123 22.31 -4.38 0.48
CA ASN A 123 23.67 -4.92 0.70
C ASN A 123 23.68 -6.33 1.28
N ASP A 124 22.51 -6.90 1.50
CA ASP A 124 22.34 -8.25 2.08
C ASP A 124 22.07 -9.29 0.99
N THR A 125 22.86 -9.31 -0.03
CA THR A 125 22.69 -10.26 -1.14
C THR A 125 23.59 -11.48 -0.99
#